data_5b0ba17f1d5030c78c40ab104eaa29ba
#
_entry.id   5b0ba17f1d5030c78c40ab104eaa29ba
#
_cell.length_a   1.000
_cell.length_b   1.000
_cell.length_c   1.000
_cell.angle_alpha   90.00
_cell.angle_beta   90.00
_cell.angle_gamma   90.00
#
_symmetry.space_group_name_H-M   'P 1'
#
loop_
_entity.id
_entity.type
_entity.pdbx_description
1 polymer ?
#
loop_
_entity_poly.entity_id
_entity_poly.type
_entity_poly.pdbx_seq_one_letter_code
_entity_poly.pdbx_strand_id
1 'polypeptide(L)'
;MLYRRRLMSKQTLQLHSTILSIHSLDVDADIPAALLKQSLFFISKTHDELSIVCPSDCEVKSLDTEPDWQALEVVGPLGFSLTGIMANISGVLARAKISIFSISLTIEY
;
A
#
# COMPACT_ATOMS: atom_id res chain seq x y z
N MET A 1 -31.94 1.81 -12.34
CA MET A 1 -31.11 2.94 -12.11
C MET A 1 -30.29 2.89 -10.85
N LEU A 2 -30.96 2.99 -9.73
CA LEU A 2 -30.30 2.89 -8.47
C LEU A 2 -29.50 1.64 -8.32
N TYR A 3 -30.09 0.57 -8.77
CA TYR A 3 -29.47 -0.69 -8.77
C TYR A 3 -28.14 -0.69 -9.49
N ARG A 4 -28.11 -0.07 -10.64
CA ARG A 4 -26.90 -0.03 -11.42
C ARG A 4 -25.80 0.76 -10.70
N ARG A 5 -26.17 1.86 -10.06
CA ARG A 5 -25.21 2.62 -9.31
C ARG A 5 -24.60 1.81 -8.18
N ARG A 6 -25.45 1.04 -7.50
CA ARG A 6 -24.93 0.21 -6.43
C ARG A 6 -23.93 -0.81 -6.93
N LEU A 7 -24.22 -1.42 -8.06
CA LEU A 7 -23.29 -2.36 -8.65
C LEU A 7 -21.98 -1.70 -9.01
N MET A 8 -22.09 -0.51 -9.59
CA MET A 8 -20.90 0.21 -10.02
C MET A 8 -20.09 0.75 -8.87
N SER A 9 -20.74 1.01 -7.74
CA SER A 9 -20.04 1.57 -6.58
C SER A 9 -19.46 0.50 -5.67
N LYS A 10 -19.77 -0.76 -5.91
CA LYS A 10 -19.22 -1.82 -5.10
C LYS A 10 -17.75 -2.02 -5.39
N GLN A 11 -16.99 -2.04 -4.33
CA GLN A 11 -15.57 -2.34 -4.39
C GLN A 11 -15.30 -3.52 -3.49
N THR A 12 -14.46 -4.42 -3.94
CA THR A 12 -13.99 -5.50 -3.10
C THR A 12 -12.69 -5.05 -2.48
N LEU A 13 -12.64 -5.12 -1.17
CA LEU A 13 -11.42 -4.82 -0.44
C LEU A 13 -10.83 -6.11 0.06
N GLN A 14 -9.54 -6.24 -0.07
CA GLN A 14 -8.82 -7.40 0.43
C GLN A 14 -7.78 -6.94 1.42
N LEU A 15 -7.90 -7.41 2.65
CA LEU A 15 -6.90 -7.15 3.68
C LEU A 15 -5.89 -8.29 3.66
N HIS A 16 -4.64 -7.96 3.39
CA HIS A 16 -3.57 -8.95 3.42
C HIS A 16 -3.14 -9.17 4.86
N SER A 17 -2.99 -10.44 5.23
CA SER A 17 -2.69 -10.79 6.62
C SER A 17 -1.23 -10.58 6.99
N THR A 18 -0.35 -10.47 6.02
CA THR A 18 1.07 -10.27 6.26
C THR A 18 1.30 -8.94 6.97
N ILE A 19 2.03 -8.97 8.07
CA ILE A 19 2.40 -7.75 8.77
C ILE A 19 3.63 -7.18 8.09
N LEU A 20 3.55 -5.90 7.76
CA LEU A 20 4.57 -5.21 7.00
C LEU A 20 5.26 -4.15 7.86
N SER A 21 6.46 -3.82 7.46
CA SER A 21 7.20 -2.70 8.03
C SER A 21 7.60 -1.75 6.92
N ILE A 22 7.65 -0.48 7.25
CA ILE A 22 8.13 0.56 6.33
C ILE A 22 9.51 0.97 6.79
N HIS A 23 10.49 0.83 5.91
CA HIS A 23 11.89 1.16 6.20
C HIS A 23 12.33 2.37 5.41
N SER A 24 13.00 3.28 6.09
CA SER A 24 13.68 4.40 5.46
C SER A 24 15.16 4.08 5.37
N LEU A 25 15.74 4.19 4.19
CA LEU A 25 17.15 3.90 3.95
C LEU A 25 17.84 5.12 3.38
N ASP A 26 19.17 5.11 3.48
CA ASP A 26 19.98 6.06 2.74
C ASP A 26 19.66 5.91 1.26
N VAL A 27 19.61 7.03 0.54
CA VAL A 27 19.19 7.02 -0.86
C VAL A 27 20.12 6.16 -1.72
N ASP A 28 21.37 5.99 -1.31
CA ASP A 28 22.35 5.19 -2.04
C ASP A 28 22.54 3.79 -1.46
N ALA A 29 21.71 3.39 -0.51
CA ALA A 29 21.83 2.08 0.10
C ALA A 29 21.53 0.97 -0.89
N ASP A 30 22.21 -0.15 -0.69
CA ASP A 30 21.94 -1.34 -1.49
C ASP A 30 20.63 -1.98 -1.05
N ILE A 31 19.90 -2.50 -2.00
CA ILE A 31 18.65 -3.20 -1.73
C ILE A 31 18.96 -4.67 -1.55
N PRO A 32 18.53 -5.28 -0.42
CA PRO A 32 18.80 -6.70 -0.18
C PRO A 32 18.21 -7.56 -1.29
N ALA A 33 19.02 -8.46 -1.83
CA ALA A 33 18.56 -9.35 -2.90
C ALA A 33 17.40 -10.24 -2.43
N ALA A 34 17.40 -10.62 -1.17
CA ALA A 34 16.33 -11.46 -0.60
C ALA A 34 14.98 -10.78 -0.66
N LEU A 35 14.94 -9.46 -0.71
CA LEU A 35 13.69 -8.72 -0.79
C LEU A 35 12.91 -9.08 -2.04
N LEU A 36 13.61 -9.28 -3.14
CA LEU A 36 12.98 -9.56 -4.44
C LEU A 36 12.27 -10.90 -4.49
N LYS A 37 12.52 -11.76 -3.51
CA LYS A 37 11.86 -13.05 -3.41
C LYS A 37 10.60 -13.02 -2.56
N GLN A 38 10.31 -11.91 -1.93
CA GLN A 38 9.10 -11.76 -1.12
C GLN A 38 7.89 -11.69 -2.02
N SER A 39 6.75 -12.19 -1.54
CA SER A 39 5.52 -12.16 -2.32
C SER A 39 4.86 -10.79 -2.34
N LEU A 40 5.21 -9.94 -1.39
CA LEU A 40 4.63 -8.59 -1.31
C LEU A 40 5.69 -7.64 -0.79
N PHE A 41 6.07 -6.70 -1.62
CA PHE A 41 6.99 -5.66 -1.22
C PHE A 41 6.85 -4.46 -2.16
N PHE A 42 7.29 -3.30 -1.70
CA PHE A 42 7.30 -2.09 -2.50
C PHE A 42 8.59 -1.36 -2.25
N ILE A 43 9.15 -0.78 -3.31
CA ILE A 43 10.34 0.04 -3.22
C ILE A 43 10.01 1.37 -3.87
N SER A 44 10.27 2.45 -3.14
CA SER A 44 10.04 3.80 -3.62
C SER A 44 11.33 4.57 -3.48
N LYS A 45 11.78 5.16 -4.57
CA LYS A 45 13.01 5.94 -4.55
C LYS A 45 12.81 7.27 -5.26
N THR A 46 13.23 8.32 -4.60
CA THR A 46 13.39 9.64 -5.20
C THR A 46 14.85 10.03 -5.06
N HIS A 47 15.22 11.22 -5.47
CA HIS A 47 16.60 11.65 -5.29
C HIS A 47 16.95 11.95 -3.83
N ASP A 48 15.93 12.04 -2.97
CA ASP A 48 16.11 12.33 -1.54
C ASP A 48 15.84 11.16 -0.62
N GLU A 49 15.04 10.18 -1.06
CA GLU A 49 14.55 9.14 -0.18
C GLU A 49 14.57 7.78 -0.85
N LEU A 50 14.83 6.76 -0.04
CA LEU A 50 14.64 5.38 -0.42
C LEU A 50 13.82 4.71 0.68
N SER A 51 12.66 4.19 0.30
CA SER A 51 11.76 3.52 1.25
C SER A 51 11.46 2.12 0.76
N ILE A 52 11.41 1.19 1.69
CA ILE A 52 11.06 -0.20 1.41
C ILE A 52 9.91 -0.61 2.32
N VAL A 53 8.87 -1.16 1.73
CA VAL A 53 7.78 -1.79 2.47
C VAL A 53 7.89 -3.29 2.22
N CYS A 54 8.00 -4.07 3.27
CA CYS A 54 8.17 -5.51 3.14
C CYS A 54 7.69 -6.21 4.41
N PRO A 55 7.54 -7.55 4.36
CA PRO A 55 7.17 -8.29 5.57
C PRO A 55 8.13 -7.99 6.71
N SER A 56 7.57 -7.89 7.90
CA SER A 56 8.34 -7.48 9.08
C SER A 56 9.46 -8.44 9.44
N ASP A 57 9.38 -9.69 8.99
CA ASP A 57 10.43 -10.67 9.25
C ASP A 57 11.57 -10.61 8.22
N CYS A 58 11.45 -9.74 7.23
CA CYS A 58 12.52 -9.55 6.26
C CYS A 58 13.56 -8.60 6.85
N GLU A 59 14.82 -9.00 6.82
CA GLU A 59 15.88 -8.17 7.38
C GLU A 59 16.28 -7.06 6.42
N VAL A 60 16.17 -5.84 6.90
CA VAL A 60 16.57 -4.65 6.15
C VAL A 60 17.33 -3.73 7.10
N LYS A 61 18.53 -3.36 6.71
CA LYS A 61 19.31 -2.38 7.46
C LYS A 61 18.78 -1.00 7.12
N SER A 62 18.02 -0.42 8.01
CA SER A 62 17.36 0.83 7.76
C SER A 62 17.81 1.90 8.75
N LEU A 63 17.63 3.16 8.34
CA LEU A 63 17.85 4.31 9.21
C LEU A 63 16.71 4.43 10.20
N ASP A 64 15.50 4.07 9.75
CA ASP A 64 14.31 4.12 10.58
C ASP A 64 13.32 3.07 10.09
N THR A 65 12.51 2.57 11.00
CA THR A 65 11.52 1.53 10.70
C THR A 65 10.22 1.83 11.41
N GLU A 66 9.14 1.77 10.66
CA GLU A 66 7.80 1.85 11.21
C GLU A 66 7.13 0.48 11.05
N PRO A 67 6.89 -0.24 12.14
CA PRO A 67 6.29 -1.59 12.07
C PRO A 67 4.78 -1.56 12.08
N ASP A 68 4.19 -2.75 12.01
CA ASP A 68 2.76 -2.99 12.25
C ASP A 68 1.82 -2.41 11.21
N TRP A 69 2.20 -2.53 9.96
CA TRP A 69 1.35 -2.15 8.84
C TRP A 69 0.73 -3.38 8.20
N GLN A 70 -0.43 -3.20 7.59
CA GLN A 70 -1.05 -4.21 6.74
C GLN A 70 -1.50 -3.56 5.46
N ALA A 71 -1.50 -4.34 4.39
CA ALA A 71 -1.92 -3.85 3.09
C ALA A 71 -3.42 -4.07 2.90
N LEU A 72 -4.09 -3.04 2.45
CA LEU A 72 -5.49 -3.10 2.05
C LEU A 72 -5.52 -2.85 0.54
N GLU A 73 -6.01 -3.82 -0.19
CA GLU A 73 -6.05 -3.77 -1.63
C GLU A 73 -7.47 -3.53 -2.12
N VAL A 74 -7.63 -2.63 -3.08
CA VAL A 74 -8.89 -2.43 -3.77
C VAL A 74 -8.88 -3.34 -4.99
N VAL A 75 -9.75 -4.35 -4.96
CA VAL A 75 -9.83 -5.36 -6.01
C VAL A 75 -11.10 -5.11 -6.81
N GLY A 76 -11.02 -5.30 -8.12
CA GLY A 76 -12.17 -5.25 -8.96
C GLY A 76 -12.05 -4.20 -10.06
N PRO A 77 -13.13 -3.98 -10.79
CA PRO A 77 -13.07 -3.07 -11.93
C PRO A 77 -12.76 -1.66 -11.45
N LEU A 78 -11.75 -1.07 -12.07
CA LEU A 78 -11.32 0.28 -11.76
C LEU A 78 -11.90 1.27 -12.75
N GLY A 79 -13.16 1.08 -13.11
CA GLY A 79 -13.85 2.00 -14.00
C GLY A 79 -14.30 3.28 -13.32
N PHE A 80 -13.94 3.46 -12.06
CA PHE A 80 -14.37 4.59 -11.26
C PHE A 80 -13.22 5.52 -10.98
N SER A 81 -13.58 6.69 -10.51
CA SER A 81 -12.57 7.64 -10.05
C SER A 81 -11.82 7.06 -8.86
N LEU A 82 -10.55 6.81 -9.02
CA LEU A 82 -9.70 6.34 -7.93
C LEU A 82 -9.69 7.37 -6.80
N THR A 83 -9.77 8.65 -7.15
CA THR A 83 -9.84 9.72 -6.17
C THR A 83 -11.04 9.56 -5.25
N GLY A 84 -12.21 9.25 -5.82
CA GLY A 84 -13.41 9.05 -5.02
C GLY A 84 -13.30 7.85 -4.11
N ILE A 85 -12.73 6.77 -4.61
CA ILE A 85 -12.53 5.54 -3.83
C ILE A 85 -11.58 5.83 -2.66
N MET A 86 -10.47 6.49 -2.93
CA MET A 86 -9.48 6.81 -1.91
C MET A 86 -10.03 7.77 -0.87
N ALA A 87 -10.82 8.74 -1.28
CA ALA A 87 -11.43 9.68 -0.34
C ALA A 87 -12.36 8.95 0.62
N ASN A 88 -13.14 8.03 0.11
CA ASN A 88 -14.09 7.27 0.90
C ASN A 88 -13.37 6.37 1.92
N ILE A 89 -12.40 5.60 1.46
CA ILE A 89 -11.62 4.71 2.32
C ILE A 89 -10.85 5.51 3.37
N SER A 90 -10.20 6.59 2.95
CA SER A 90 -9.44 7.44 3.86
C SER A 90 -10.32 8.03 4.94
N GLY A 91 -11.53 8.44 4.57
CA GLY A 91 -12.47 8.98 5.54
C GLY A 91 -12.87 7.97 6.60
N VAL A 92 -13.13 6.73 6.18
CA VAL A 92 -13.49 5.66 7.12
C VAL A 92 -12.34 5.38 8.07
N LEU A 93 -11.14 5.24 7.54
CA LEU A 93 -9.97 4.93 8.36
C LEU A 93 -9.61 6.08 9.30
N ALA A 94 -9.76 7.31 8.82
CA ALA A 94 -9.50 8.48 9.66
C ALA A 94 -10.45 8.53 10.86
N ARG A 95 -11.72 8.22 10.63
CA ARG A 95 -12.70 8.19 11.71
C ARG A 95 -12.38 7.10 12.73
N ALA A 96 -11.75 6.03 12.29
CA ALA A 96 -11.30 4.97 13.18
C ALA A 96 -9.91 5.25 13.77
N LYS A 97 -9.31 6.39 13.45
CA LYS A 97 -7.98 6.80 13.89
C LYS A 97 -6.89 5.83 13.45
N ILE A 98 -7.02 5.35 12.21
CA ILE A 98 -6.04 4.45 11.60
C ILE A 98 -5.22 5.26 10.61
N SER A 99 -3.90 5.19 10.75
CA SER A 99 -2.97 5.89 9.87
C SER A 99 -2.91 5.23 8.51
N ILE A 100 -2.69 6.02 7.48
CA ILE A 100 -2.62 5.53 6.11
C ILE A 100 -1.27 5.90 5.50
N PHE A 101 -0.66 4.91 4.88
CA PHE A 101 0.45 5.13 3.96
C PHE A 101 -0.02 4.62 2.62
N SER A 102 -0.15 5.50 1.65
CA SER A 102 -0.81 5.15 0.40
C SER A 102 0.18 4.86 -0.69
N ILE A 103 0.05 3.67 -1.27
CA ILE A 103 0.76 3.29 -2.49
C ILE A 103 -0.31 3.03 -3.53
N SER A 104 -0.21 3.72 -4.64
CA SER A 104 -1.19 3.59 -5.70
C SER A 104 -0.54 3.02 -6.94
N LEU A 105 -1.08 1.93 -7.43
CA LEU A 105 -0.67 1.34 -8.69
C LEU A 105 -1.84 1.43 -9.64
N THR A 106 -1.57 1.91 -10.82
CA THR A 106 -2.57 1.97 -11.87
C THR A 106 -2.19 1.00 -12.95
N ILE A 107 -3.12 0.12 -13.27
CA ILE A 107 -2.94 -0.82 -14.36
C ILE A 107 -3.93 -0.43 -15.44
N GLU A 108 -3.43 -0.21 -16.62
CA GLU A 108 -4.22 0.24 -17.74
C GLU A 108 -4.49 -0.89 -18.70
N TYR A 109 -5.65 -0.89 -19.26
CA TYR A 109 -6.06 -1.90 -20.25
C TYR A 109 -6.68 -1.26 -21.45
#